data_b33fab9ba791123a67b049a0352a676c
#
_entry.id   b33fab9ba791123a67b049a0352a676c
#
_cell.length_a   1.000
_cell.length_b   1.000
_cell.length_c   1.000
_cell.angle_alpha   90.00
_cell.angle_beta   90.00
_cell.angle_gamma   90.00
#
_symmetry.space_group_name_H-M   'P 1'
#
loop_
_entity.id
_entity.type
_entity.pdbx_description
1 polymer ?
#
loop_
_entity_poly.entity_id
_entity_poly.type
_entity_poly.pdbx_seq_one_letter_code
_entity_poly.pdbx_strand_id
1 'polypeptide(L)'
;MKKNFLTAAALMVVGFFVATEIAQAADVTFSGQIRTRYESDGQRGQLGTAGGSGFNSVLDDDNNFASRVRLNANVNINESTSAFIQMQSVRTWGNDQNGGTVGNGGGSGNASFTGNDGDATVGLHQAYFTLKNFATLPVDLKVGRQEVVLDGHRLFGHTGWTTGAQTHDAIRMDHKHGNHTLSYVYVQGNEGDRRAAQDAGDNKDVQVHIGRANFQGILGGNLSLYGVLVDDGCGTGLGAGACGTGLIDNDIFTIGFRQAGQLFGIDYRGEYYYQGGNADNDAATNSGTLSYASGTKGSTLGINREAYMFGVRVGKKFNNVAMKPSLTVWYDQLSGTDDDDINNVDFGSFNTLFDTGHKFYGYMDLFGGPTAQGTEALGLTDLAIKGSIQPMPGWTIKADYHWFGTEVDPQNNTLARGPDVASSTDDDLGTELDITIVHKYNANTVISAGWSQFAAERLFTEQNLVVGPSAEWAYVQFDVKF
;
A
#
# COMPACT_ATOMS: atom_id res chain seq x y z
N MET A 1 0.92 15.06 29.57
CA MET A 1 -0.11 14.36 30.32
C MET A 1 0.29 12.91 30.62
N LYS A 2 1.03 12.70 31.72
CA LYS A 2 1.56 11.40 32.12
C LYS A 2 0.64 10.79 33.21
N LYS A 3 -0.41 10.07 32.85
CA LYS A 3 -1.22 9.37 33.88
C LYS A 3 -2.21 8.30 33.42
N ASN A 4 -2.09 7.66 32.27
CA ASN A 4 -3.04 6.58 31.95
C ASN A 4 -2.43 5.27 31.42
N PHE A 5 -1.11 5.14 31.39
CA PHE A 5 -0.45 3.91 30.90
C PHE A 5 -0.34 2.79 31.95
N LEU A 6 -0.62 3.07 33.22
CA LEU A 6 -0.50 2.08 34.29
C LEU A 6 -1.72 1.15 34.44
N THR A 7 -2.84 1.42 33.78
CA THR A 7 -4.05 0.61 33.89
C THR A 7 -4.12 -0.54 32.88
N ALA A 8 -3.40 -0.47 31.77
CA ALA A 8 -3.37 -1.56 30.79
C ALA A 8 -2.40 -2.69 31.16
N ALA A 9 -1.33 -2.38 31.89
CA ALA A 9 -0.36 -3.38 32.37
C ALA A 9 -0.86 -4.24 33.55
N ALA A 10 -1.83 -3.77 34.31
CA ALA A 10 -2.36 -4.48 35.49
C ALA A 10 -3.35 -5.59 35.11
N LEU A 11 -3.86 -5.66 33.91
CA LEU A 11 -4.78 -6.72 33.45
C LEU A 11 -4.08 -7.96 32.88
N MET A 12 -2.76 -7.93 32.69
CA MET A 12 -1.98 -9.08 32.20
C MET A 12 -1.43 -10.02 33.25
N VAL A 13 -1.62 -9.76 34.52
CA VAL A 13 -0.95 -10.54 35.63
C VAL A 13 -1.90 -11.49 36.35
N VAL A 14 -3.16 -11.57 36.03
CA VAL A 14 -4.09 -12.50 36.71
C VAL A 14 -4.46 -13.65 35.78
N GLY A 15 -3.71 -14.72 35.79
CA GLY A 15 -4.11 -15.94 35.07
C GLY A 15 -3.05 -17.02 34.86
N PHE A 16 -1.96 -17.05 35.62
CA PHE A 16 -1.11 -18.25 35.68
C PHE A 16 -1.65 -19.24 36.70
N PHE A 17 -2.69 -19.96 36.38
CA PHE A 17 -2.94 -21.28 36.96
C PHE A 17 -2.46 -22.33 35.98
N VAL A 18 -1.37 -22.98 36.31
CA VAL A 18 -0.76 -24.10 35.60
C VAL A 18 -1.72 -25.27 35.66
N ALA A 19 -2.48 -25.52 34.64
CA ALA A 19 -2.93 -26.85 34.27
C ALA A 19 -1.78 -27.50 33.52
N THR A 20 -1.14 -28.50 34.13
CA THR A 20 -0.22 -29.41 33.41
C THR A 20 -1.05 -30.28 32.49
N GLU A 21 -1.52 -29.72 31.38
CA GLU A 21 -2.03 -30.54 30.30
C GLU A 21 -0.82 -31.19 29.62
N ILE A 22 -0.90 -32.51 29.47
CA ILE A 22 0.01 -33.30 28.64
C ILE A 22 0.06 -32.61 27.29
N ALA A 23 1.24 -32.12 26.88
CA ALA A 23 1.45 -31.45 25.62
C ALA A 23 0.98 -32.39 24.50
N GLN A 24 -0.22 -32.16 24.02
CA GLN A 24 -0.70 -32.82 22.82
C GLN A 24 0.25 -32.39 21.68
N ALA A 25 0.81 -33.33 20.95
CA ALA A 25 1.73 -33.01 19.87
C ALA A 25 1.02 -32.05 18.91
N ALA A 26 1.60 -30.86 18.71
CA ALA A 26 1.05 -29.87 17.79
C ALA A 26 0.98 -30.48 16.38
N ASP A 27 -0.15 -30.29 15.72
CA ASP A 27 -0.28 -30.66 14.31
C ASP A 27 0.38 -29.56 13.45
N VAL A 28 1.41 -29.95 12.70
CA VAL A 28 2.18 -29.04 11.86
C VAL A 28 2.00 -29.40 10.39
N THR A 29 1.49 -28.47 9.60
CA THR A 29 1.40 -28.61 8.15
C THR A 29 2.31 -27.63 7.44
N PHE A 30 3.00 -28.09 6.42
CA PHE A 30 3.88 -27.27 5.61
C PHE A 30 3.24 -26.97 4.25
N SER A 31 3.52 -25.77 3.74
CA SER A 31 3.17 -25.33 2.40
C SER A 31 4.21 -24.32 1.91
N GLY A 32 4.19 -23.98 0.65
CA GLY A 32 5.16 -23.02 0.16
C GLY A 32 4.79 -22.39 -1.17
N GLN A 33 5.63 -21.48 -1.59
CA GLN A 33 5.54 -20.77 -2.87
C GLN A 33 6.94 -20.59 -3.46
N ILE A 34 7.07 -20.84 -4.74
CA ILE A 34 8.20 -20.37 -5.54
C ILE A 34 7.61 -19.50 -6.65
N ARG A 35 7.99 -18.24 -6.67
CA ARG A 35 7.62 -17.28 -7.71
C ARG A 35 8.88 -16.77 -8.38
N THR A 36 8.94 -16.86 -9.69
CA THR A 36 9.98 -16.20 -10.50
C THR A 36 9.30 -15.25 -11.48
N ARG A 37 9.87 -14.07 -11.67
CA ARG A 37 9.36 -13.06 -12.58
C ARG A 37 10.51 -12.40 -13.34
N TYR A 38 10.36 -12.34 -14.64
CA TYR A 38 11.12 -11.45 -15.50
C TYR A 38 10.32 -10.17 -15.71
N GLU A 39 10.97 -9.05 -15.63
CA GLU A 39 10.42 -7.73 -15.95
C GLU A 39 11.35 -7.04 -16.93
N SER A 40 10.75 -6.40 -17.93
CA SER A 40 11.39 -5.47 -18.85
C SER A 40 10.74 -4.13 -18.64
N ASP A 41 11.51 -3.15 -18.27
CA ASP A 41 11.06 -1.80 -17.90
C ASP A 41 11.69 -0.81 -18.86
N GLY A 42 10.92 -0.36 -19.85
CA GLY A 42 11.36 0.62 -20.85
C GLY A 42 10.85 2.02 -20.48
N GLN A 43 11.77 2.93 -20.18
CA GLN A 43 11.49 4.36 -19.99
C GLN A 43 10.46 4.68 -18.90
N ARG A 44 10.53 4.03 -17.77
CA ARG A 44 9.68 4.28 -16.62
C ARG A 44 10.21 5.46 -15.80
N GLY A 45 9.45 6.55 -15.74
CA GLY A 45 9.78 7.73 -14.96
C GLY A 45 8.58 8.19 -14.14
N GLN A 46 8.85 8.99 -13.12
CA GLN A 46 7.82 9.74 -12.40
C GLN A 46 7.87 11.20 -12.87
N LEU A 47 6.79 11.95 -12.69
CA LEU A 47 6.80 13.40 -12.78
C LEU A 47 7.95 13.95 -11.94
N GLY A 48 8.92 14.59 -12.59
CA GLY A 48 10.18 14.92 -11.98
C GLY A 48 10.07 15.99 -10.90
N THR A 49 10.75 15.74 -9.79
CA THR A 49 11.21 16.80 -8.89
C THR A 49 12.25 17.67 -9.59
N ALA A 50 12.35 18.93 -9.20
CA ALA A 50 13.34 19.89 -9.69
C ALA A 50 14.77 19.33 -9.59
N GLY A 51 15.28 18.75 -10.64
CA GLY A 51 16.56 18.01 -10.68
C GLY A 51 16.59 16.94 -11.76
N GLY A 52 15.51 16.78 -12.48
CA GLY A 52 15.42 15.95 -13.68
C GLY A 52 15.07 14.52 -13.38
N SER A 53 13.83 14.23 -13.52
CA SER A 53 13.40 12.95 -14.00
C SER A 53 11.93 13.02 -14.38
N GLY A 54 11.66 13.69 -15.48
CA GLY A 54 10.61 13.22 -16.36
C GLY A 54 10.98 11.81 -16.84
N PHE A 55 10.13 11.17 -17.62
CA PHE A 55 10.48 9.92 -18.29
C PHE A 55 11.82 10.12 -18.99
N ASN A 56 12.88 9.58 -18.41
CA ASN A 56 14.23 9.85 -18.88
C ASN A 56 14.61 8.74 -19.85
N SER A 57 14.64 9.06 -21.13
CA SER A 57 15.12 8.16 -22.19
C SER A 57 16.59 7.76 -22.06
N VAL A 58 17.31 8.32 -21.08
CA VAL A 58 18.73 8.02 -20.82
C VAL A 58 18.90 6.92 -19.79
N LEU A 59 17.83 6.52 -19.07
CA LEU A 59 17.86 5.32 -18.26
C LEU A 59 17.72 4.13 -19.21
N ASP A 60 18.80 3.35 -19.28
CA ASP A 60 18.79 2.07 -19.98
C ASP A 60 17.56 1.24 -19.60
N ASP A 61 16.99 0.55 -20.58
CA ASP A 61 15.97 -0.46 -20.33
C ASP A 61 16.45 -1.37 -19.20
N ASP A 62 15.76 -1.35 -18.07
CA ASP A 62 16.10 -2.23 -16.97
C ASP A 62 15.38 -3.56 -17.13
N ASN A 63 16.17 -4.61 -17.30
CA ASN A 63 15.68 -5.96 -17.44
C ASN A 63 16.13 -6.78 -16.26
N ASN A 64 15.21 -7.29 -15.48
CA ASN A 64 15.57 -8.05 -14.31
C ASN A 64 14.81 -9.38 -14.18
N PHE A 65 15.46 -10.37 -13.59
CA PHE A 65 14.83 -11.55 -13.06
C PHE A 65 14.80 -11.48 -11.55
N ALA A 66 13.61 -11.60 -10.98
CA ALA A 66 13.45 -11.67 -9.54
C ALA A 66 12.80 -12.99 -9.13
N SER A 67 13.13 -13.46 -7.95
CA SER A 67 12.49 -14.63 -7.36
C SER A 67 12.09 -14.39 -5.92
N ARG A 68 10.98 -15.01 -5.51
CA ARG A 68 10.54 -15.11 -4.14
C ARG A 68 10.26 -16.56 -3.80
N VAL A 69 10.87 -17.04 -2.72
CA VAL A 69 10.61 -18.36 -2.15
C VAL A 69 10.01 -18.18 -0.77
N ARG A 70 8.89 -18.82 -0.49
CA ARG A 70 8.24 -18.85 0.83
C ARG A 70 8.07 -20.28 1.30
N LEU A 71 8.33 -20.50 2.59
CA LEU A 71 8.02 -21.74 3.28
C LEU A 71 7.16 -21.41 4.49
N ASN A 72 6.00 -22.05 4.59
CA ASN A 72 5.02 -21.83 5.63
C ASN A 72 4.96 -23.04 6.56
N ALA A 73 4.88 -22.81 7.86
CA ALA A 73 4.50 -23.78 8.86
C ALA A 73 3.22 -23.29 9.56
N ASN A 74 2.12 -24.06 9.42
CA ASN A 74 0.91 -23.88 10.19
C ASN A 74 0.95 -24.84 11.38
N VAL A 75 0.90 -24.32 12.59
CA VAL A 75 1.03 -25.05 13.85
C VAL A 75 -0.29 -24.96 14.60
N ASN A 76 -1.05 -26.05 14.67
CA ASN A 76 -2.23 -26.17 15.51
C ASN A 76 -1.82 -26.76 16.86
N ILE A 77 -1.69 -25.92 17.88
CA ILE A 77 -1.24 -26.34 19.22
C ILE A 77 -2.38 -27.02 19.96
N ASN A 78 -3.57 -26.42 19.91
CA ASN A 78 -4.83 -26.95 20.43
C ASN A 78 -6.03 -26.24 19.77
N GLU A 79 -7.25 -26.50 20.22
CA GLU A 79 -8.48 -25.93 19.62
C GLU A 79 -8.54 -24.40 19.67
N SER A 80 -7.92 -23.79 20.69
CA SER A 80 -7.93 -22.33 20.91
C SER A 80 -6.64 -21.61 20.51
N THR A 81 -5.54 -22.36 20.29
CA THR A 81 -4.22 -21.77 20.06
C THR A 81 -3.58 -22.31 18.79
N SER A 82 -3.17 -21.40 17.92
CA SER A 82 -2.41 -21.73 16.73
C SER A 82 -1.27 -20.74 16.52
N ALA A 83 -0.27 -21.16 15.74
CA ALA A 83 0.79 -20.27 15.28
C ALA A 83 1.01 -20.43 13.76
N PHE A 84 1.51 -19.39 13.14
CA PHE A 84 1.89 -19.37 11.75
C PHE A 84 3.29 -18.78 11.61
N ILE A 85 4.15 -19.48 10.88
CA ILE A 85 5.50 -19.02 10.59
C ILE A 85 5.68 -19.09 9.07
N GLN A 86 6.10 -17.99 8.47
CA GLN A 86 6.44 -17.91 7.06
C GLN A 86 7.86 -17.36 6.89
N MET A 87 8.74 -18.20 6.41
CA MET A 87 10.07 -17.79 5.97
C MET A 87 9.98 -17.28 4.53
N GLN A 88 10.76 -16.28 4.20
CA GLN A 88 10.83 -15.71 2.85
C GLN A 88 12.28 -15.43 2.46
N SER A 89 12.61 -15.77 1.21
CA SER A 89 13.81 -15.30 0.53
C SER A 89 13.40 -14.56 -0.74
N VAL A 90 14.03 -13.43 -0.99
CA VAL A 90 13.81 -12.57 -2.16
C VAL A 90 15.16 -12.34 -2.83
N ARG A 91 15.22 -12.55 -4.15
CA ARG A 91 16.46 -12.38 -4.93
C ARG A 91 16.19 -11.67 -6.25
N THR A 92 17.11 -10.80 -6.63
CA THR A 92 17.30 -10.37 -8.02
C THR A 92 18.47 -11.16 -8.59
N TRP A 93 18.26 -11.90 -9.67
CA TRP A 93 19.28 -12.78 -10.23
C TRP A 93 20.46 -11.97 -10.77
N GLY A 94 21.65 -12.45 -10.52
CA GLY A 94 22.88 -11.78 -10.95
C GLY A 94 23.39 -10.65 -10.02
N ASN A 95 22.61 -10.24 -9.02
CA ASN A 95 23.01 -9.20 -8.08
C ASN A 95 23.72 -9.69 -6.80
N ASP A 96 24.04 -10.97 -6.74
CA ASP A 96 24.62 -11.61 -5.54
C ASP A 96 26.10 -11.30 -5.32
N GLN A 97 26.75 -10.54 -6.19
CA GLN A 97 28.21 -10.52 -6.31
C GLN A 97 28.95 -9.51 -5.44
N ASN A 98 28.33 -8.57 -4.76
CA ASN A 98 29.10 -7.50 -4.13
C ASN A 98 28.55 -6.90 -2.83
N GLY A 99 28.02 -7.69 -1.91
CA GLY A 99 27.60 -7.14 -0.61
C GLY A 99 26.59 -5.99 -0.76
N GLY A 100 26.00 -5.88 -1.93
CA GLY A 100 24.97 -4.91 -2.24
C GLY A 100 23.73 -5.24 -1.46
N THR A 101 23.21 -4.27 -0.79
CA THR A 101 21.95 -4.28 -0.07
C THR A 101 20.90 -4.95 -0.92
N VAL A 102 20.55 -6.20 -0.62
CA VAL A 102 19.40 -6.86 -1.21
C VAL A 102 18.18 -6.06 -0.79
N GLY A 103 17.62 -5.29 -1.69
CA GLY A 103 16.42 -4.54 -1.35
C GLY A 103 16.38 -3.11 -1.82
N ASN A 104 17.24 -2.70 -2.75
CA ASN A 104 17.07 -1.41 -3.42
C ASN A 104 16.12 -1.48 -4.62
N GLY A 105 15.19 -2.41 -4.61
CA GLY A 105 13.96 -2.22 -5.36
C GLY A 105 13.10 -1.31 -4.51
N GLY A 106 13.00 -0.04 -4.87
CA GLY A 106 12.31 1.00 -4.13
C GLY A 106 10.87 0.67 -3.76
N GLY A 107 10.71 -0.17 -2.79
CA GLY A 107 9.48 -0.54 -2.13
C GLY A 107 9.66 -0.27 -0.66
N SER A 108 9.17 0.86 -0.22
CA SER A 108 8.98 1.19 1.18
C SER A 108 8.47 -0.04 1.95
N GLY A 109 9.14 -0.39 3.02
CA GLY A 109 8.61 -1.31 4.00
C GLY A 109 9.33 -2.63 4.21
N ASN A 110 10.44 -2.92 3.54
CA ASN A 110 11.17 -4.18 3.72
C ASN A 110 12.57 -4.05 4.33
N ALA A 111 12.78 -3.05 5.14
CA ALA A 111 14.00 -2.92 5.91
C ALA A 111 14.34 -4.12 6.80
N SER A 112 13.41 -5.08 6.91
CA SER A 112 13.60 -6.28 7.74
C SER A 112 14.48 -7.36 7.12
N PHE A 113 14.90 -7.22 5.86
CA PHE A 113 15.69 -8.23 5.16
C PHE A 113 17.00 -7.70 4.63
N THR A 114 17.57 -6.71 5.28
CA THR A 114 18.92 -6.25 4.97
C THR A 114 19.95 -7.18 5.61
N GLY A 115 20.24 -8.27 4.95
CA GLY A 115 21.46 -9.01 5.22
C GLY A 115 22.61 -8.35 4.49
N ASN A 116 23.69 -8.08 5.19
CA ASN A 116 24.89 -7.44 4.65
C ASN A 116 25.87 -8.43 4.03
N ASP A 117 25.48 -9.63 3.75
CA ASP A 117 26.39 -10.72 3.37
C ASP A 117 26.41 -11.03 1.86
N GLY A 118 25.75 -10.22 1.04
CA GLY A 118 25.73 -10.40 -0.42
C GLY A 118 24.95 -11.62 -0.89
N ASP A 119 24.63 -12.53 0.01
CA ASP A 119 23.80 -13.69 -0.25
C ASP A 119 22.35 -13.38 0.07
N ALA A 120 21.44 -13.95 -0.67
CA ALA A 120 20.03 -13.82 -0.38
C ALA A 120 19.72 -14.39 0.99
N THR A 121 19.30 -13.53 1.87
CA THR A 121 18.91 -13.91 3.21
C THR A 121 17.56 -14.59 3.23
N VAL A 122 17.37 -15.50 4.17
CA VAL A 122 16.07 -16.04 4.55
C VAL A 122 15.63 -15.33 5.82
N GLY A 123 14.53 -14.62 5.75
CA GLY A 123 13.96 -13.91 6.89
C GLY A 123 12.56 -14.39 7.27
N LEU A 124 12.07 -13.92 8.41
CA LEU A 124 10.70 -14.15 8.83
C LEU A 124 9.80 -13.08 8.22
N HIS A 125 9.00 -13.47 7.23
CA HIS A 125 7.99 -12.59 6.63
C HIS A 125 6.77 -12.47 7.52
N GLN A 126 6.29 -13.60 8.06
CA GLN A 126 5.23 -13.63 9.06
C GLN A 126 5.61 -14.58 10.21
N ALA A 127 5.33 -14.18 11.43
CA ALA A 127 5.47 -15.00 12.61
C ALA A 127 4.51 -14.49 13.69
N TYR A 128 3.41 -15.17 13.86
CA TYR A 128 2.39 -14.79 14.83
C TYR A 128 1.70 -16.01 15.44
N PHE A 129 1.06 -15.79 16.58
CA PHE A 129 0.12 -16.74 17.15
C PHE A 129 -1.29 -16.16 17.22
N THR A 130 -2.28 -17.05 17.29
CA THR A 130 -3.69 -16.68 17.45
C THR A 130 -4.26 -17.40 18.66
N LEU A 131 -4.95 -16.63 19.52
CA LEU A 131 -5.75 -17.13 20.62
C LEU A 131 -7.22 -16.86 20.34
N LYS A 132 -8.01 -17.93 20.18
CA LYS A 132 -9.45 -17.82 19.98
C LYS A 132 -10.15 -17.65 21.31
N ASN A 133 -11.22 -16.87 21.33
CA ASN A 133 -12.00 -16.59 22.54
C ASN A 133 -11.12 -16.12 23.70
N PHE A 134 -10.22 -15.18 23.41
CA PHE A 134 -9.23 -14.67 24.36
C PHE A 134 -9.89 -14.20 25.67
N ALA A 135 -9.35 -14.65 26.80
CA ALA A 135 -9.86 -14.36 28.14
C ALA A 135 -11.36 -14.67 28.32
N THR A 136 -11.87 -15.74 27.67
CA THR A 136 -13.29 -16.15 27.66
C THR A 136 -14.26 -15.17 26.97
N LEU A 137 -13.71 -14.13 26.34
CA LEU A 137 -14.48 -13.19 25.53
C LEU A 137 -14.59 -13.72 24.09
N PRO A 138 -15.66 -13.40 23.35
CA PRO A 138 -15.81 -13.79 21.95
C PRO A 138 -14.92 -12.93 21.03
N VAL A 139 -13.62 -12.86 21.34
CA VAL A 139 -12.59 -12.09 20.67
C VAL A 139 -11.43 -12.99 20.30
N ASP A 140 -11.07 -13.05 19.04
CA ASP A 140 -9.84 -13.70 18.57
C ASP A 140 -8.69 -12.69 18.64
N LEU A 141 -7.60 -13.06 19.32
CA LEU A 141 -6.39 -12.25 19.47
C LEU A 141 -5.28 -12.82 18.61
N LYS A 142 -4.71 -12.03 17.69
CA LYS A 142 -3.54 -12.36 16.87
C LYS A 142 -2.39 -11.42 17.21
N VAL A 143 -1.23 -11.95 17.53
CA VAL A 143 -0.05 -11.17 17.94
C VAL A 143 1.18 -11.63 17.20
N GLY A 144 1.93 -10.69 16.67
CA GLY A 144 3.20 -10.88 15.97
C GLY A 144 3.22 -10.30 14.58
N ARG A 145 4.30 -10.57 13.82
CA ARG A 145 4.48 -10.08 12.46
C ARG A 145 3.48 -10.73 11.52
N GLN A 146 2.68 -9.93 10.84
CA GLN A 146 1.56 -10.41 10.03
C GLN A 146 1.26 -9.47 8.86
N GLU A 147 0.70 -10.02 7.79
CA GLU A 147 0.06 -9.21 6.76
C GLU A 147 -1.23 -8.61 7.33
N VAL A 148 -1.34 -7.28 7.34
CA VAL A 148 -2.58 -6.57 7.67
C VAL A 148 -3.27 -6.22 6.37
N VAL A 149 -4.32 -6.98 6.07
CA VAL A 149 -5.09 -6.81 4.83
C VAL A 149 -6.54 -6.53 5.19
N LEU A 150 -7.05 -5.41 4.70
CA LEU A 150 -8.43 -4.98 4.95
C LEU A 150 -9.17 -4.75 3.63
N ASP A 151 -10.31 -5.42 3.47
CA ASP A 151 -11.22 -5.34 2.32
C ASP A 151 -10.51 -5.30 0.95
N GLY A 152 -10.61 -4.15 0.26
CA GLY A 152 -10.05 -3.95 -1.09
C GLY A 152 -8.56 -3.64 -1.14
N HIS A 153 -7.86 -3.56 -0.01
CA HIS A 153 -6.45 -3.15 0.14
C HIS A 153 -6.20 -1.65 -0.13
N ARG A 154 -7.25 -0.81 -0.04
CA ARG A 154 -7.14 0.61 -0.36
C ARG A 154 -6.30 1.41 0.64
N LEU A 155 -6.40 1.09 1.93
CA LEU A 155 -5.62 1.72 2.99
C LEU A 155 -4.60 0.76 3.60
N PHE A 156 -4.92 -0.55 3.65
CA PHE A 156 -4.06 -1.59 4.21
C PHE A 156 -4.07 -2.81 3.30
N GLY A 157 -2.91 -3.14 2.79
CA GLY A 157 -2.70 -4.29 1.93
C GLY A 157 -1.34 -4.93 2.15
N HIS A 158 -1.08 -6.04 1.49
CA HIS A 158 0.16 -6.79 1.65
C HIS A 158 1.15 -6.59 0.49
N THR A 159 0.84 -5.71 -0.47
CA THR A 159 1.65 -5.44 -1.66
C THR A 159 2.22 -6.71 -2.31
N GLY A 160 1.37 -7.72 -2.43
CA GLY A 160 1.80 -9.08 -2.84
C GLY A 160 2.40 -9.17 -4.24
N TRP A 161 2.21 -8.15 -5.06
CA TRP A 161 2.84 -8.00 -6.37
C TRP A 161 4.35 -7.81 -6.25
N THR A 162 4.81 -6.91 -5.40
CA THR A 162 6.24 -6.67 -5.18
C THR A 162 6.92 -7.96 -4.73
N THR A 163 8.19 -8.08 -4.98
CA THR A 163 8.93 -9.30 -4.64
C THR A 163 8.97 -9.51 -3.13
N GLY A 164 9.16 -8.44 -2.34
CA GLY A 164 9.22 -8.49 -0.88
C GLY A 164 7.86 -8.63 -0.19
N ALA A 165 6.82 -8.01 -0.73
CA ALA A 165 5.52 -7.80 -0.08
C ALA A 165 5.62 -6.97 1.22
N GLN A 166 4.52 -6.82 1.96
CA GLN A 166 4.44 -5.96 3.15
C GLN A 166 3.85 -6.70 4.34
N THR A 167 4.47 -6.53 5.51
CA THR A 167 3.99 -7.07 6.79
C THR A 167 4.21 -6.05 7.90
N HIS A 168 3.49 -6.23 9.00
CA HIS A 168 3.52 -5.35 10.16
C HIS A 168 3.68 -6.14 11.46
N ASP A 169 4.44 -5.61 12.40
CA ASP A 169 4.46 -6.08 13.78
C ASP A 169 3.21 -5.54 14.47
N ALA A 170 2.25 -6.42 14.77
CA ALA A 170 0.91 -6.00 15.09
C ALA A 170 0.23 -6.88 16.16
N ILE A 171 -0.72 -6.24 16.87
CA ILE A 171 -1.72 -6.89 17.71
C ILE A 171 -3.08 -6.66 17.07
N ARG A 172 -3.77 -7.73 16.74
CA ARG A 172 -5.10 -7.68 16.12
C ARG A 172 -6.12 -8.38 17.00
N MET A 173 -7.27 -7.75 17.20
CA MET A 173 -8.43 -8.28 17.91
C MET A 173 -9.63 -8.27 16.96
N ASP A 174 -10.25 -9.42 16.79
CA ASP A 174 -11.46 -9.57 15.96
C ASP A 174 -12.61 -10.11 16.83
N HIS A 175 -13.68 -9.32 16.95
CA HIS A 175 -14.93 -9.76 17.55
C HIS A 175 -15.94 -10.06 16.45
N LYS A 176 -16.46 -11.30 16.43
CA LYS A 176 -17.47 -11.75 15.49
C LYS A 176 -18.82 -11.90 16.17
N HIS A 177 -19.83 -11.27 15.59
CA HIS A 177 -21.21 -11.41 16.03
C HIS A 177 -22.13 -11.68 14.81
N GLY A 178 -22.61 -12.90 14.69
CA GLY A 178 -23.32 -13.34 13.49
C GLY A 178 -22.44 -13.15 12.24
N ASN A 179 -22.94 -12.39 11.28
CA ASN A 179 -22.24 -12.09 10.03
C ASN A 179 -21.43 -10.78 10.10
N HIS A 180 -21.30 -10.16 11.27
CA HIS A 180 -20.61 -8.89 11.46
C HIS A 180 -19.28 -9.11 12.14
N THR A 181 -18.32 -8.25 11.85
CA THR A 181 -17.00 -8.29 12.48
C THR A 181 -16.59 -6.89 12.92
N LEU A 182 -16.21 -6.75 14.17
CA LEU A 182 -15.54 -5.58 14.71
C LEU A 182 -14.06 -5.93 14.88
N SER A 183 -13.18 -5.18 14.26
CA SER A 183 -11.73 -5.39 14.33
C SER A 183 -11.04 -4.19 14.93
N TYR A 184 -10.05 -4.45 15.76
CA TYR A 184 -9.07 -3.46 16.18
C TYR A 184 -7.67 -3.98 15.87
N VAL A 185 -6.83 -3.15 15.26
CA VAL A 185 -5.42 -3.50 14.99
C VAL A 185 -4.53 -2.38 15.51
N TYR A 186 -3.54 -2.76 16.30
CA TYR A 186 -2.42 -1.91 16.67
C TYR A 186 -1.19 -2.36 15.89
N VAL A 187 -0.50 -1.43 15.25
CA VAL A 187 0.76 -1.67 14.54
C VAL A 187 1.86 -0.84 15.19
N GLN A 188 2.98 -1.50 15.53
CA GLN A 188 4.22 -0.81 15.85
C GLN A 188 5.02 -0.65 14.55
N GLY A 189 5.02 0.54 13.98
CA GLY A 189 5.70 0.84 12.71
C GLY A 189 7.20 1.02 12.91
N ASN A 190 7.58 1.87 13.84
CA ASN A 190 8.96 2.10 14.24
C ASN A 190 9.01 2.29 15.76
N GLU A 191 10.08 1.83 16.36
CA GLU A 191 10.42 2.15 17.74
C GLU A 191 11.67 3.02 17.72
N GLY A 192 11.54 4.28 18.12
CA GLY A 192 12.63 5.24 18.19
C GLY A 192 13.84 4.70 18.93
N ASP A 193 15.02 5.14 18.53
CA ASP A 193 16.29 4.54 18.96
C ASP A 193 16.48 4.61 20.48
N ARG A 194 16.21 3.48 21.16
CA ARG A 194 16.51 3.30 22.60
C ARG A 194 18.01 3.35 22.93
N ARG A 195 18.88 3.34 21.90
CA ARG A 195 20.32 3.28 22.10
C ARG A 195 20.99 4.65 22.19
N ALA A 196 20.36 5.67 21.67
CA ALA A 196 20.80 7.04 21.87
C ALA A 196 20.35 7.52 23.26
N ALA A 197 21.03 7.06 24.30
CA ALA A 197 20.81 7.49 25.69
C ALA A 197 21.08 8.99 25.94
N GLN A 198 21.14 9.79 24.88
CA GLN A 198 21.47 11.22 24.95
C GLN A 198 20.37 12.15 24.46
N ASP A 199 19.34 11.64 23.80
CA ASP A 199 18.17 12.43 23.41
C ASP A 199 16.96 12.07 24.26
N ALA A 200 17.08 12.37 25.56
CA ALA A 200 15.96 12.24 26.48
C ALA A 200 14.88 13.27 26.13
N GLY A 201 13.94 12.88 25.34
CA GLY A 201 12.77 13.70 24.98
C GLY A 201 12.17 13.41 23.62
N ASP A 202 12.81 12.62 22.78
CA ASP A 202 12.34 12.33 21.43
C ASP A 202 11.39 11.13 21.40
N ASN A 203 10.14 11.41 21.18
CA ASN A 203 9.10 10.44 20.91
C ASN A 203 9.09 10.18 19.39
N LYS A 204 10.04 9.37 18.92
CA LYS A 204 10.23 9.03 17.50
C LYS A 204 9.51 7.75 17.08
N ASP A 205 8.49 7.39 17.79
CA ASP A 205 7.72 6.19 17.53
C ASP A 205 6.76 6.42 16.35
N VAL A 206 6.55 5.39 15.55
CA VAL A 206 5.48 5.34 14.58
C VAL A 206 4.49 4.26 15.02
N GLN A 207 3.27 4.64 15.29
CA GLN A 207 2.20 3.76 15.75
C GLN A 207 0.97 3.95 14.89
N VAL A 208 0.26 2.84 14.63
CA VAL A 208 -1.00 2.90 13.88
C VAL A 208 -2.09 2.17 14.64
N HIS A 209 -3.22 2.82 14.79
CA HIS A 209 -4.42 2.27 15.38
C HIS A 209 -5.53 2.20 14.32
N ILE A 210 -6.09 1.02 14.13
CA ILE A 210 -7.13 0.78 13.12
C ILE A 210 -8.36 0.21 13.79
N GLY A 211 -9.48 0.91 13.70
CA GLY A 211 -10.81 0.40 14.02
C GLY A 211 -11.57 0.11 12.72
N ARG A 212 -12.13 -1.08 12.61
CA ARG A 212 -12.98 -1.45 11.46
C ARG A 212 -14.22 -2.18 11.93
N ALA A 213 -15.39 -1.73 11.46
CA ALA A 213 -16.65 -2.45 11.60
C ALA A 213 -17.11 -2.92 10.21
N ASN A 214 -17.30 -4.24 10.05
CA ASN A 214 -17.80 -4.83 8.81
C ASN A 214 -19.18 -5.45 9.01
N PHE A 215 -20.13 -5.02 8.22
CA PHE A 215 -21.53 -5.46 8.23
C PHE A 215 -21.83 -6.19 6.92
N GLN A 216 -22.05 -7.49 6.99
CA GLN A 216 -22.43 -8.30 5.83
C GLN A 216 -23.94 -8.23 5.56
N GLY A 217 -24.31 -8.37 4.30
CA GLY A 217 -25.72 -8.38 3.85
C GLY A 217 -26.29 -7.00 3.55
N ILE A 218 -25.57 -5.92 3.79
CA ILE A 218 -26.02 -4.57 3.46
C ILE A 218 -26.00 -4.38 1.94
N LEU A 219 -27.14 -4.03 1.35
CA LEU A 219 -27.31 -3.81 -0.09
C LEU A 219 -26.73 -4.94 -0.95
N GLY A 220 -26.94 -6.19 -0.55
CA GLY A 220 -26.42 -7.36 -1.29
C GLY A 220 -24.90 -7.51 -1.22
N GLY A 221 -24.25 -6.92 -0.23
CA GLY A 221 -22.80 -6.95 -0.08
C GLY A 221 -22.34 -6.67 1.34
N ASN A 222 -21.18 -6.00 1.47
CA ASN A 222 -20.54 -5.71 2.74
C ASN A 222 -20.29 -4.21 2.86
N LEU A 223 -20.75 -3.63 3.97
CA LEU A 223 -20.41 -2.29 4.41
C LEU A 223 -19.27 -2.37 5.43
N SER A 224 -18.18 -1.70 5.17
CA SER A 224 -17.09 -1.49 6.13
C SER A 224 -17.01 -0.01 6.51
N LEU A 225 -16.92 0.25 7.80
CA LEU A 225 -16.62 1.57 8.36
C LEU A 225 -15.22 1.53 8.95
N TYR A 226 -14.47 2.62 8.78
CA TYR A 226 -13.07 2.74 9.18
C TYR A 226 -12.82 3.96 10.05
N GLY A 227 -11.96 3.77 11.04
CA GLY A 227 -11.25 4.83 11.73
C GLY A 227 -9.80 4.41 11.86
N VAL A 228 -8.88 5.23 11.39
CA VAL A 228 -7.43 5.00 11.47
C VAL A 228 -6.77 6.20 12.10
N LEU A 229 -5.83 5.96 13.00
CA LEU A 229 -4.96 6.97 13.57
C LEU A 229 -3.52 6.53 13.31
N VAL A 230 -2.75 7.36 12.65
CA VAL A 230 -1.30 7.25 12.51
C VAL A 230 -0.70 8.32 13.41
N ASP A 231 0.14 7.89 14.34
CA ASP A 231 0.98 8.74 15.18
C ASP A 231 2.41 8.56 14.67
N ASP A 232 2.94 9.54 13.95
CA ASP A 232 4.26 9.49 13.31
C ASP A 232 5.18 10.59 13.87
N GLY A 233 5.70 10.33 15.06
CA GLY A 233 6.72 11.19 15.67
C GLY A 233 8.10 11.09 15.00
N CYS A 234 8.25 10.26 13.96
CA CYS A 234 9.52 10.05 13.26
C CYS A 234 9.74 11.02 12.10
N GLY A 235 8.67 11.54 11.53
CA GLY A 235 8.74 12.48 10.42
C GLY A 235 9.39 11.94 9.13
N THR A 236 9.47 10.62 8.97
CA THR A 236 10.03 10.01 7.74
C THR A 236 8.96 9.63 6.74
N GLY A 237 7.71 10.05 6.98
CA GLY A 237 6.57 9.45 6.32
C GLY A 237 6.43 7.97 6.71
N LEU A 238 5.44 7.27 6.23
CA LEU A 238 5.21 5.87 6.54
C LEU A 238 6.27 4.90 5.99
N GLY A 239 7.43 5.41 5.56
CA GLY A 239 8.56 4.64 5.03
C GLY A 239 9.52 4.16 6.12
N ALA A 240 10.15 3.00 5.88
CA ALA A 240 11.17 2.42 6.76
C ALA A 240 12.51 3.18 6.63
N GLY A 241 12.57 4.39 7.14
CA GLY A 241 13.79 5.18 7.26
C GLY A 241 14.22 5.33 8.72
N ALA A 242 15.50 5.59 8.97
CA ALA A 242 15.92 6.09 10.28
C ALA A 242 15.30 7.47 10.51
N CYS A 243 14.73 7.69 11.66
CA CYS A 243 14.16 8.99 12.04
C CYS A 243 15.21 10.09 11.89
N GLY A 244 14.89 11.12 11.10
CA GLY A 244 15.81 12.22 10.81
C GLY A 244 16.04 13.15 12.00
N THR A 245 17.09 13.96 11.92
CA THR A 245 17.38 15.04 12.89
C THR A 245 16.65 16.32 12.50
N GLY A 246 15.41 16.45 12.72
CA GLY A 246 14.63 17.63 12.34
C GLY A 246 13.19 17.18 12.22
N LEU A 247 12.65 16.83 13.37
CA LEU A 247 11.36 16.17 13.47
C LEU A 247 10.23 17.05 13.01
N ILE A 248 9.50 16.51 12.09
CA ILE A 248 8.29 17.09 11.57
C ILE A 248 7.21 16.03 11.75
N ASP A 249 6.24 16.28 12.61
CA ASP A 249 5.14 15.36 12.88
C ASP A 249 4.27 15.14 11.63
N ASN A 250 3.73 13.94 11.47
CA ASN A 250 2.84 13.59 10.37
C ASN A 250 1.66 12.76 10.88
N ASP A 251 1.00 13.26 11.91
CA ASP A 251 -0.13 12.59 12.53
C ASP A 251 -1.35 12.63 11.62
N ILE A 252 -1.83 11.47 11.21
CA ILE A 252 -2.97 11.36 10.29
C ILE A 252 -4.12 10.64 10.98
N PHE A 253 -5.30 11.23 10.98
CA PHE A 253 -6.51 10.46 11.18
C PHE A 253 -7.25 10.26 9.87
N THR A 254 -7.77 9.07 9.67
CA THR A 254 -8.60 8.74 8.50
C THR A 254 -9.93 8.17 8.98
N ILE A 255 -11.02 8.69 8.47
CA ILE A 255 -12.36 8.11 8.65
C ILE A 255 -12.97 7.83 7.29
N GLY A 256 -13.77 6.77 7.19
CA GLY A 256 -14.40 6.48 5.91
C GLY A 256 -15.21 5.22 5.90
N PHE A 257 -15.71 4.91 4.71
CA PHE A 257 -16.49 3.72 4.48
C PHE A 257 -16.21 3.10 3.12
N ARG A 258 -16.50 1.83 3.02
CA ARG A 258 -16.53 1.07 1.77
C ARG A 258 -17.76 0.17 1.74
N GLN A 259 -18.58 0.32 0.71
CA GLN A 259 -19.70 -0.58 0.41
C GLN A 259 -19.40 -1.29 -0.90
N ALA A 260 -19.42 -2.62 -0.90
CA ALA A 260 -19.25 -3.39 -2.12
C ALA A 260 -20.16 -4.61 -2.11
N GLY A 261 -20.75 -4.91 -3.24
CA GLY A 261 -21.71 -6.01 -3.35
C GLY A 261 -22.19 -6.24 -4.77
N GLN A 262 -23.30 -6.95 -4.87
CA GLN A 262 -23.98 -7.21 -6.13
C GLN A 262 -25.48 -6.91 -5.98
N LEU A 263 -26.02 -6.09 -6.88
CA LEU A 263 -27.43 -5.79 -7.00
C LEU A 263 -27.90 -6.06 -8.43
N PHE A 264 -28.98 -6.81 -8.58
CA PHE A 264 -29.58 -7.14 -9.89
C PHE A 264 -28.57 -7.74 -10.89
N GLY A 265 -27.57 -8.49 -10.39
CA GLY A 265 -26.52 -9.09 -11.23
C GLY A 265 -25.46 -8.09 -11.73
N ILE A 266 -25.41 -6.92 -11.12
CA ILE A 266 -24.38 -5.88 -11.35
C ILE A 266 -23.52 -5.81 -10.10
N ASP A 267 -22.21 -5.97 -10.27
CA ASP A 267 -21.23 -5.76 -9.24
C ASP A 267 -21.00 -4.26 -9.05
N TYR A 268 -20.96 -3.81 -7.81
CA TYR A 268 -20.72 -2.41 -7.50
C TYR A 268 -19.78 -2.25 -6.32
N ARG A 269 -19.09 -1.09 -6.26
CA ARG A 269 -18.33 -0.63 -5.11
C ARG A 269 -18.39 0.89 -5.05
N GLY A 270 -18.57 1.42 -3.84
CA GLY A 270 -18.41 2.82 -3.51
C GLY A 270 -17.55 2.92 -2.24
N GLU A 271 -16.60 3.82 -2.24
CA GLU A 271 -15.74 4.08 -1.08
C GLU A 271 -15.43 5.57 -0.98
N TYR A 272 -15.34 6.05 0.27
CA TYR A 272 -14.95 7.42 0.59
C TYR A 272 -14.14 7.42 1.88
N TYR A 273 -13.05 8.16 1.87
CA TYR A 273 -12.19 8.37 3.03
C TYR A 273 -11.84 9.85 3.13
N TYR A 274 -11.88 10.36 4.34
CA TYR A 274 -11.42 11.70 4.69
C TYR A 274 -10.23 11.60 5.64
N GLN A 275 -9.23 12.44 5.42
CA GLN A 275 -8.05 12.55 6.24
C GLN A 275 -7.91 13.95 6.80
N GLY A 276 -7.50 14.02 8.07
CA GLY A 276 -7.11 15.24 8.75
C GLY A 276 -5.93 14.97 9.66
N GLY A 277 -5.48 15.99 10.36
CA GLY A 277 -4.34 15.92 11.27
C GLY A 277 -3.21 16.84 10.84
N ASN A 278 -1.97 16.38 11.00
CA ASN A 278 -0.78 17.15 10.65
C ASN A 278 -0.16 16.62 9.34
N ALA A 279 0.42 17.49 8.54
CA ALA A 279 1.05 17.15 7.27
C ALA A 279 2.43 17.77 7.09
N ASP A 280 3.08 18.17 8.16
CA ASP A 280 4.35 18.90 8.10
C ASP A 280 5.43 18.13 7.32
N ASN A 281 5.51 16.82 7.52
CA ASN A 281 6.49 15.99 6.81
C ASN A 281 6.13 15.78 5.34
N ASP A 282 4.87 15.50 5.03
CA ASP A 282 4.43 15.33 3.65
C ASP A 282 4.61 16.63 2.86
N ALA A 283 4.29 17.76 3.46
CA ALA A 283 4.54 19.08 2.90
C ALA A 283 6.03 19.37 2.73
N ALA A 284 6.87 19.00 3.69
CA ALA A 284 8.32 19.21 3.63
C ALA A 284 9.02 18.34 2.59
N THR A 285 8.61 17.09 2.42
CA THR A 285 9.17 16.18 1.40
C THR A 285 8.82 16.61 -0.02
N ASN A 286 7.71 17.31 -0.18
CA ASN A 286 7.30 17.92 -1.43
C ASN A 286 7.76 19.38 -1.56
N SER A 287 8.34 19.99 -0.51
CA SER A 287 8.71 21.39 -0.39
C SER A 287 10.02 21.77 -1.09
N GLY A 288 10.66 20.84 -1.81
CA GLY A 288 11.56 21.32 -2.87
C GLY A 288 10.85 22.37 -3.74
N THR A 289 9.53 22.39 -3.65
CA THR A 289 8.60 23.15 -4.47
C THR A 289 7.48 23.85 -3.72
N LEU A 290 6.96 23.34 -2.59
CA LEU A 290 5.91 23.98 -1.83
C LEU A 290 6.48 25.03 -0.86
N SER A 291 6.51 26.28 -1.27
CA SER A 291 6.83 27.40 -0.36
C SER A 291 5.53 27.92 0.24
N TYR A 292 5.08 27.35 1.36
CA TYR A 292 3.97 27.92 2.11
C TYR A 292 4.30 29.40 2.45
N ALA A 293 3.37 30.31 2.13
CA ALA A 293 3.56 31.76 2.13
C ALA A 293 3.99 32.38 3.48
N SER A 294 4.01 31.60 4.53
CA SER A 294 4.57 32.00 5.80
C SER A 294 6.08 31.79 5.89
N GLY A 295 6.85 32.11 4.88
CA GLY A 295 8.33 32.08 4.86
C GLY A 295 9.04 32.63 6.10
N THR A 296 8.34 32.68 7.21
CA THR A 296 8.76 33.12 8.53
C THR A 296 8.43 32.15 9.66
N LYS A 297 7.74 31.03 9.41
CA LYS A 297 7.62 29.99 10.43
C LYS A 297 8.84 29.10 10.38
N GLY A 298 9.90 29.54 11.05
CA GLY A 298 11.05 28.69 11.30
C GLY A 298 10.62 27.43 12.06
N SER A 299 11.10 26.29 11.65
CA SER A 299 11.23 24.99 12.34
C SER A 299 9.99 24.31 12.96
N THR A 300 8.81 24.87 12.92
CA THR A 300 7.54 24.20 13.28
C THR A 300 6.51 24.66 12.30
N LEU A 301 6.22 23.84 11.31
CA LEU A 301 5.39 24.28 10.19
C LEU A 301 3.92 24.41 10.60
N GLY A 302 3.39 23.45 11.35
CA GLY A 302 1.98 23.42 11.79
C GLY A 302 1.03 23.43 10.59
N ILE A 303 1.36 22.62 9.56
CA ILE A 303 0.54 22.45 8.36
C ILE A 303 -0.53 21.41 8.67
N ASN A 304 -1.78 21.75 8.45
CA ASN A 304 -2.88 20.81 8.64
C ASN A 304 -3.07 19.93 7.40
N ARG A 305 -3.65 18.75 7.60
CA ARG A 305 -4.11 17.91 6.52
C ARG A 305 -5.61 18.04 6.34
N GLU A 306 -6.05 18.33 5.12
CA GLU A 306 -7.45 18.28 4.69
C GLU A 306 -7.55 17.56 3.35
N ALA A 307 -7.65 16.22 3.39
CA ALA A 307 -7.58 15.41 2.20
C ALA A 307 -8.72 14.40 2.12
N TYR A 308 -9.08 13.99 0.91
CA TYR A 308 -10.10 12.97 0.71
C TYR A 308 -9.78 12.04 -0.46
N MET A 309 -10.41 10.88 -0.44
CA MET A 309 -10.44 9.94 -1.55
C MET A 309 -11.87 9.48 -1.77
N PHE A 310 -12.26 9.43 -3.04
CA PHE A 310 -13.55 8.92 -3.49
C PHE A 310 -13.34 7.89 -4.58
N GLY A 311 -14.04 6.73 -4.52
CA GLY A 311 -13.93 5.70 -5.54
C GLY A 311 -15.26 5.02 -5.83
N VAL A 312 -15.58 4.82 -7.11
CA VAL A 312 -16.78 4.11 -7.58
C VAL A 312 -16.42 3.08 -8.64
N ARG A 313 -17.04 1.93 -8.57
CA ARG A 313 -16.92 0.86 -9.58
C ARG A 313 -18.26 0.22 -9.85
N VAL A 314 -18.53 -0.01 -11.12
CA VAL A 314 -19.72 -0.72 -11.58
C VAL A 314 -19.31 -1.70 -12.66
N GLY A 315 -19.69 -2.96 -12.51
CA GLY A 315 -19.29 -4.00 -13.44
C GLY A 315 -20.27 -5.14 -13.56
N LYS A 316 -20.06 -5.95 -14.59
CA LYS A 316 -20.84 -7.15 -14.80
C LYS A 316 -20.01 -8.25 -15.42
N LYS A 317 -20.23 -9.47 -14.93
CA LYS A 317 -19.69 -10.70 -15.51
C LYS A 317 -20.80 -11.49 -16.18
N PHE A 318 -20.60 -11.84 -17.45
CA PHE A 318 -21.59 -12.55 -18.25
C PHE A 318 -21.29 -14.05 -18.29
N ASN A 319 -21.59 -14.75 -17.18
CA ASN A 319 -21.24 -16.16 -17.00
C ASN A 319 -21.87 -17.12 -18.02
N ASN A 320 -23.01 -16.73 -18.62
CA ASN A 320 -23.78 -17.53 -19.59
C ASN A 320 -23.43 -17.20 -21.05
N VAL A 321 -22.48 -16.30 -21.29
CA VAL A 321 -21.98 -15.93 -22.62
C VAL A 321 -20.69 -16.70 -22.88
N ALA A 322 -20.45 -17.05 -24.16
CA ALA A 322 -19.20 -17.66 -24.56
C ALA A 322 -18.00 -16.81 -24.11
N MET A 323 -16.92 -17.47 -23.70
CA MET A 323 -15.72 -16.83 -23.13
C MET A 323 -15.98 -16.04 -21.82
N LYS A 324 -17.19 -16.08 -21.25
CA LYS A 324 -17.57 -15.43 -19.98
C LYS A 324 -17.01 -14.02 -19.81
N PRO A 325 -17.30 -13.10 -20.73
CA PRO A 325 -16.75 -11.76 -20.66
C PRO A 325 -17.15 -11.05 -19.37
N SER A 326 -16.29 -10.13 -18.92
CA SER A 326 -16.61 -9.16 -17.88
C SER A 326 -16.24 -7.76 -18.33
N LEU A 327 -16.98 -6.78 -17.84
CA LEU A 327 -16.71 -5.37 -18.04
C LEU A 327 -16.91 -4.63 -16.73
N THR A 328 -16.00 -3.73 -16.39
CA THR A 328 -16.08 -2.85 -15.22
C THR A 328 -15.67 -1.45 -15.62
N VAL A 329 -16.46 -0.47 -15.23
CA VAL A 329 -16.09 0.94 -15.25
C VAL A 329 -15.69 1.34 -13.84
N TRP A 330 -14.64 2.12 -13.73
CA TRP A 330 -13.98 2.46 -12.51
C TRP A 330 -13.62 3.94 -12.52
N TYR A 331 -13.88 4.65 -11.44
CA TYR A 331 -13.44 6.02 -11.24
C TYR A 331 -12.92 6.17 -9.81
N ASP A 332 -11.71 6.64 -9.68
CA ASP A 332 -11.08 7.00 -8.41
C ASP A 332 -10.62 8.46 -8.49
N GLN A 333 -10.77 9.19 -7.38
CA GLN A 333 -10.27 10.55 -7.21
C GLN A 333 -9.61 10.67 -5.85
N LEU A 334 -8.38 11.14 -5.84
CA LEU A 334 -7.59 11.46 -4.67
C LEU A 334 -7.32 12.95 -4.70
N SER A 335 -7.66 13.65 -3.61
CA SER A 335 -7.48 15.09 -3.52
C SER A 335 -6.04 15.52 -3.65
N GLY A 336 -5.82 16.69 -4.19
CA GLY A 336 -4.56 17.40 -4.29
C GLY A 336 -4.51 18.64 -3.41
N THR A 337 -3.41 19.35 -3.45
CA THR A 337 -3.18 20.63 -2.75
C THR A 337 -3.24 21.75 -3.75
N ASP A 338 -4.07 22.76 -3.51
CA ASP A 338 -4.19 23.95 -4.36
C ASP A 338 -3.61 25.21 -3.69
N ASP A 339 -3.70 26.36 -4.38
CA ASP A 339 -3.24 27.64 -3.87
C ASP A 339 -4.03 28.14 -2.66
N ASP A 340 -5.31 27.77 -2.55
CA ASP A 340 -6.14 28.11 -1.40
C ASP A 340 -5.70 27.30 -0.18
N ASP A 341 -5.41 26.03 -0.33
CA ASP A 341 -4.81 25.18 0.71
C ASP A 341 -3.47 25.79 1.19
N ILE A 342 -2.59 26.10 0.24
CA ILE A 342 -1.27 26.67 0.54
C ILE A 342 -1.41 27.98 1.31
N ASN A 343 -2.33 28.85 0.92
CA ASN A 343 -2.60 30.13 1.59
C ASN A 343 -3.18 29.96 3.00
N ASN A 344 -3.95 28.88 3.23
CA ASN A 344 -4.52 28.54 4.53
C ASN A 344 -3.58 27.70 5.41
N VAL A 345 -2.40 27.32 4.90
CA VAL A 345 -1.43 26.46 5.58
C VAL A 345 -1.99 25.03 5.73
N ASP A 346 -2.70 24.56 4.72
CA ASP A 346 -3.25 23.22 4.62
C ASP A 346 -2.54 22.41 3.52
N PHE A 347 -2.58 21.08 3.63
CA PHE A 347 -2.06 20.13 2.64
C PHE A 347 -3.19 19.20 2.22
N GLY A 348 -3.68 19.37 0.99
CA GLY A 348 -4.86 18.69 0.46
C GLY A 348 -4.59 17.31 -0.13
N SER A 349 -3.33 16.90 -0.27
CA SER A 349 -3.01 15.63 -0.95
C SER A 349 -3.29 14.41 -0.07
N PHE A 350 -4.11 13.47 -0.60
CA PHE A 350 -4.51 12.26 0.10
C PHE A 350 -3.34 11.27 0.27
N ASN A 351 -3.15 10.75 1.47
CA ASN A 351 -2.15 9.73 1.76
C ASN A 351 -2.78 8.32 1.71
N THR A 352 -2.30 7.45 0.83
CA THR A 352 -2.85 6.09 0.66
C THR A 352 -2.48 5.13 1.78
N LEU A 353 -1.70 5.58 2.76
CA LEU A 353 -1.21 4.82 3.91
C LEU A 353 -0.39 3.58 3.48
N PHE A 354 -0.89 2.39 3.78
CA PHE A 354 -0.22 1.10 3.53
C PHE A 354 -0.99 0.29 2.48
N ASP A 355 -1.39 0.91 1.42
CA ASP A 355 -2.19 0.29 0.36
C ASP A 355 -1.42 -0.79 -0.43
N THR A 356 -2.09 -1.45 -1.35
CA THR A 356 -1.47 -2.26 -2.40
C THR A 356 -1.57 -1.51 -3.72
N GLY A 357 -0.66 -0.55 -3.94
CA GLY A 357 -0.70 0.41 -5.04
C GLY A 357 -0.90 -0.23 -6.41
N HIS A 358 -0.14 -1.25 -6.77
CA HIS A 358 -0.24 -1.99 -8.04
C HIS A 358 -1.64 -2.55 -8.38
N LYS A 359 -2.56 -2.55 -7.44
CA LYS A 359 -3.95 -2.98 -7.65
C LYS A 359 -4.84 -1.88 -8.22
N PHE A 360 -4.35 -0.66 -8.18
CA PHE A 360 -5.04 0.57 -8.55
C PHE A 360 -4.24 1.27 -9.64
N TYR A 361 -4.61 2.34 -10.18
CA TYR A 361 -3.88 3.34 -10.96
C TYR A 361 -2.92 2.81 -12.04
N GLY A 362 -3.31 1.72 -12.77
CA GLY A 362 -2.48 1.08 -13.79
C GLY A 362 -1.47 0.06 -13.24
N TYR A 363 -0.87 -0.72 -14.14
CA TYR A 363 0.12 -1.74 -13.77
C TYR A 363 1.56 -1.24 -13.86
N MET A 364 1.78 -0.11 -14.48
CA MET A 364 3.10 0.51 -14.53
C MET A 364 3.48 1.19 -13.21
N ASP A 365 2.54 1.34 -12.27
CA ASP A 365 2.78 1.98 -10.96
C ASP A 365 3.38 3.39 -11.07
N LEU A 366 2.98 4.14 -12.10
CA LEU A 366 3.47 5.51 -12.34
C LEU A 366 2.88 6.49 -11.35
N PHE A 367 1.63 6.26 -10.94
CA PHE A 367 0.86 7.09 -10.04
C PHE A 367 0.43 6.30 -8.81
N GLY A 368 0.15 7.02 -7.75
CA GLY A 368 -0.17 6.43 -6.46
C GLY A 368 1.00 6.50 -5.50
N GLY A 369 0.80 5.97 -4.32
CA GLY A 369 1.76 6.02 -3.23
C GLY A 369 1.29 6.88 -2.06
N PRO A 370 1.95 6.75 -0.91
CA PRO A 370 1.48 7.36 0.33
C PRO A 370 1.61 8.89 0.35
N THR A 371 2.50 9.45 -0.47
CA THR A 371 2.77 10.88 -0.45
C THR A 371 2.64 11.44 -1.85
N ALA A 372 1.72 12.38 -2.02
CA ALA A 372 1.53 13.17 -3.24
C ALA A 372 1.27 12.38 -4.55
N GLN A 373 0.97 11.11 -4.48
CA GLN A 373 0.54 10.19 -5.56
C GLN A 373 1.44 10.19 -6.82
N GLY A 374 2.68 10.65 -6.72
CA GLY A 374 3.56 10.81 -7.88
C GLY A 374 3.18 12.00 -8.78
N THR A 375 2.27 12.88 -8.34
CA THR A 375 1.80 14.07 -9.06
C THR A 375 2.24 15.39 -8.41
N GLU A 376 3.23 15.35 -7.52
CA GLU A 376 3.71 16.49 -6.74
C GLU A 376 2.60 17.22 -5.97
N ALA A 377 1.74 16.45 -5.33
CA ALA A 377 0.61 16.91 -4.55
C ALA A 377 -0.57 17.51 -5.35
N LEU A 378 -0.61 17.36 -6.66
CA LEU A 378 -1.77 17.78 -7.46
C LEU A 378 -2.97 16.81 -7.37
N GLY A 379 -2.85 15.74 -6.58
CA GLY A 379 -3.88 14.71 -6.53
C GLY A 379 -3.90 13.85 -7.78
N LEU A 380 -4.87 12.94 -7.85
CA LEU A 380 -4.99 11.99 -8.97
C LEU A 380 -6.45 11.70 -9.28
N THR A 381 -6.80 11.73 -10.54
CA THR A 381 -8.04 11.15 -11.08
C THR A 381 -7.71 9.97 -11.97
N ASP A 382 -8.45 8.87 -11.85
CA ASP A 382 -8.32 7.67 -12.67
C ASP A 382 -9.70 7.21 -13.13
N LEU A 383 -10.01 7.42 -14.39
CA LEU A 383 -11.14 6.78 -15.06
C LEU A 383 -10.62 5.55 -15.79
N ALA A 384 -11.17 4.37 -15.49
CA ALA A 384 -10.74 3.15 -16.16
C ALA A 384 -11.88 2.29 -16.66
N ILE A 385 -11.65 1.62 -17.78
CA ILE A 385 -12.49 0.54 -18.30
C ILE A 385 -11.66 -0.75 -18.28
N LYS A 386 -12.15 -1.73 -17.52
CA LYS A 386 -11.46 -3.00 -17.30
C LYS A 386 -12.31 -4.16 -17.82
N GLY A 387 -11.70 -4.98 -18.67
CA GLY A 387 -12.36 -6.12 -19.27
C GLY A 387 -11.62 -7.44 -19.07
N SER A 388 -12.34 -8.55 -19.14
CA SER A 388 -11.70 -9.86 -19.21
C SER A 388 -12.52 -10.87 -20.00
N ILE A 389 -11.84 -11.86 -20.58
CA ILE A 389 -12.43 -13.03 -21.23
C ILE A 389 -11.74 -14.30 -20.80
N GLN A 390 -12.44 -15.42 -20.91
CA GLN A 390 -11.92 -16.77 -20.71
C GLN A 390 -12.05 -17.55 -22.04
N PRO A 391 -11.09 -17.44 -22.96
CA PRO A 391 -11.20 -18.03 -24.30
C PRO A 391 -11.22 -19.56 -24.28
N MET A 392 -10.60 -20.18 -23.30
CA MET A 392 -10.59 -21.62 -23.08
C MET A 392 -10.37 -21.95 -21.59
N PRO A 393 -10.64 -23.19 -21.14
CA PRO A 393 -10.38 -23.59 -19.75
C PRO A 393 -8.96 -23.31 -19.32
N GLY A 394 -8.80 -22.69 -18.15
CA GLY A 394 -7.48 -22.36 -17.58
C GLY A 394 -6.85 -21.09 -18.14
N TRP A 395 -7.42 -20.44 -19.14
CA TRP A 395 -6.91 -19.18 -19.70
C TRP A 395 -7.82 -17.99 -19.38
N THR A 396 -7.21 -16.88 -19.03
CA THR A 396 -7.90 -15.60 -18.87
C THR A 396 -7.07 -14.51 -19.54
N ILE A 397 -7.70 -13.69 -20.36
CA ILE A 397 -7.12 -12.50 -20.93
C ILE A 397 -7.84 -11.30 -20.29
N LYS A 398 -7.07 -10.31 -19.87
CA LYS A 398 -7.58 -9.05 -19.32
C LYS A 398 -7.04 -7.91 -20.13
N ALA A 399 -7.82 -6.85 -20.25
CA ALA A 399 -7.40 -5.58 -20.81
C ALA A 399 -8.00 -4.46 -19.94
N ASP A 400 -7.15 -3.59 -19.43
CA ASP A 400 -7.53 -2.43 -18.65
C ASP A 400 -7.04 -1.19 -19.41
N TYR A 401 -7.88 -0.16 -19.47
CA TYR A 401 -7.52 1.11 -20.09
C TYR A 401 -7.85 2.24 -19.12
N HIS A 402 -6.86 3.04 -18.81
CA HIS A 402 -6.89 4.10 -17.85
C HIS A 402 -6.74 5.47 -18.53
N TRP A 403 -7.46 6.46 -18.02
CA TRP A 403 -7.26 7.89 -18.28
C TRP A 403 -6.90 8.55 -16.98
N PHE A 404 -5.69 9.08 -16.91
CA PHE A 404 -5.18 9.74 -15.71
C PHE A 404 -5.19 11.25 -15.86
N GLY A 405 -5.57 11.94 -14.82
CA GLY A 405 -5.50 13.38 -14.67
C GLY A 405 -5.08 13.78 -13.25
N THR A 406 -4.72 15.03 -13.08
CA THR A 406 -4.59 15.62 -11.74
C THR A 406 -5.97 15.97 -11.19
N GLU A 407 -6.13 16.04 -9.89
CA GLU A 407 -7.37 16.50 -9.25
C GLU A 407 -7.40 18.02 -9.15
N VAL A 408 -6.25 18.61 -8.89
CA VAL A 408 -6.03 20.05 -8.91
C VAL A 408 -5.50 20.45 -10.28
N ASP A 409 -6.12 21.46 -10.87
CA ASP A 409 -5.60 22.10 -12.08
C ASP A 409 -4.22 22.69 -11.79
N PRO A 410 -3.17 22.34 -12.56
CA PRO A 410 -1.79 22.79 -12.29
C PRO A 410 -1.63 24.30 -12.17
N GLN A 411 -2.43 25.09 -12.89
CA GLN A 411 -2.41 26.56 -12.78
C GLN A 411 -2.88 27.07 -11.41
N ASN A 412 -3.62 26.27 -10.66
CA ASN A 412 -4.12 26.58 -9.33
C ASN A 412 -3.15 26.13 -8.23
N ASN A 413 -1.96 25.67 -8.58
CA ASN A 413 -0.89 25.35 -7.64
C ASN A 413 0.42 25.97 -8.12
N THR A 414 0.53 27.30 -8.01
CA THR A 414 1.67 28.09 -8.50
C THR A 414 2.98 27.81 -7.75
N LEU A 415 2.92 27.13 -6.61
CA LEU A 415 4.07 26.86 -5.75
C LEU A 415 4.59 25.41 -5.86
N ALA A 416 3.78 24.50 -6.39
CA ALA A 416 4.14 23.09 -6.43
C ALA A 416 5.30 22.76 -7.38
N ARG A 417 5.49 23.54 -8.45
CA ARG A 417 6.45 23.17 -9.51
C ARG A 417 7.27 24.28 -10.12
N GLY A 418 7.22 25.46 -9.56
CA GLY A 418 7.83 26.62 -10.19
C GLY A 418 7.07 27.05 -11.48
N PRO A 419 7.60 28.05 -12.20
CA PRO A 419 6.84 28.77 -13.23
C PRO A 419 6.42 27.95 -14.44
N ASP A 420 7.03 26.82 -14.69
CA ASP A 420 6.80 26.07 -15.94
C ASP A 420 5.52 25.20 -15.88
N VAL A 421 5.20 24.59 -14.75
CA VAL A 421 3.98 23.79 -14.58
C VAL A 421 2.79 24.66 -14.18
N ALA A 422 3.02 25.67 -13.37
CA ALA A 422 2.00 26.66 -13.01
C ALA A 422 1.42 27.41 -14.23
N SER A 423 2.05 27.34 -15.36
CA SER A 423 1.52 27.93 -16.61
C SER A 423 0.68 26.94 -17.44
N SER A 424 0.68 25.63 -17.10
CA SER A 424 -0.15 24.66 -17.79
C SER A 424 -1.61 24.79 -17.39
N THR A 425 -2.49 24.84 -18.37
CA THR A 425 -3.95 24.83 -18.19
C THR A 425 -4.53 23.43 -18.36
N ASP A 426 -3.68 22.42 -18.48
CA ASP A 426 -4.06 21.05 -18.80
C ASP A 426 -3.78 20.14 -17.62
N ASP A 427 -4.79 19.42 -17.18
CA ASP A 427 -4.76 18.46 -16.08
C ASP A 427 -4.54 17.01 -16.54
N ASP A 428 -4.46 16.78 -17.87
CA ASP A 428 -4.28 15.46 -18.45
C ASP A 428 -2.85 14.95 -18.26
N LEU A 429 -2.70 13.86 -17.47
CA LEU A 429 -1.45 13.16 -17.25
C LEU A 429 -1.14 12.19 -18.40
N GLY A 430 -2.15 11.46 -18.87
CA GLY A 430 -1.98 10.50 -19.93
C GLY A 430 -2.89 9.28 -19.82
N THR A 431 -2.63 8.31 -20.67
CA THR A 431 -3.40 7.06 -20.73
C THR A 431 -2.52 5.84 -20.61
N GLU A 432 -3.02 4.78 -19.94
CA GLU A 432 -2.32 3.50 -19.84
C GLU A 432 -3.19 2.37 -20.37
N LEU A 433 -2.62 1.53 -21.20
CA LEU A 433 -3.21 0.27 -21.66
C LEU A 433 -2.45 -0.89 -21.03
N ASP A 434 -3.16 -1.72 -20.29
CA ASP A 434 -2.64 -2.94 -19.68
C ASP A 434 -3.25 -4.17 -20.34
N ILE A 435 -2.43 -5.11 -20.74
CA ILE A 435 -2.87 -6.42 -21.22
C ILE A 435 -2.23 -7.50 -20.37
N THR A 436 -3.06 -8.39 -19.82
CA THR A 436 -2.57 -9.51 -19.01
C THR A 436 -3.14 -10.83 -19.51
N ILE A 437 -2.29 -11.81 -19.67
CA ILE A 437 -2.65 -13.19 -19.98
C ILE A 437 -2.31 -14.05 -18.77
N VAL A 438 -3.30 -14.80 -18.27
CA VAL A 438 -3.11 -15.74 -17.15
C VAL A 438 -3.46 -17.14 -17.61
N HIS A 439 -2.54 -18.05 -17.44
CA HIS A 439 -2.73 -19.48 -17.68
C HIS A 439 -2.60 -20.28 -16.39
N LYS A 440 -3.71 -20.87 -15.96
CA LYS A 440 -3.72 -21.84 -14.87
C LYS A 440 -3.25 -23.18 -15.42
N TYR A 441 -1.92 -23.40 -15.42
CA TYR A 441 -1.27 -24.58 -15.98
C TYR A 441 -1.72 -25.88 -15.30
N ASN A 442 -1.84 -25.86 -13.96
CA ASN A 442 -2.42 -26.94 -13.16
C ASN A 442 -2.96 -26.39 -11.83
N ALA A 443 -3.32 -27.26 -10.89
CA ALA A 443 -3.85 -26.84 -9.58
C ALA A 443 -2.86 -26.00 -8.76
N ASN A 444 -1.57 -26.20 -8.98
CA ASN A 444 -0.48 -25.63 -8.17
C ASN A 444 0.32 -24.55 -8.91
N THR A 445 0.17 -24.44 -10.23
CA THR A 445 1.01 -23.60 -11.07
C THR A 445 0.19 -22.63 -11.90
N VAL A 446 0.53 -21.36 -11.79
CA VAL A 446 -0.01 -20.29 -12.62
C VAL A 446 1.14 -19.61 -13.37
N ILE A 447 0.95 -19.41 -14.67
CA ILE A 447 1.83 -18.64 -15.52
C ILE A 447 1.08 -17.39 -15.93
N SER A 448 1.70 -16.23 -15.79
CA SER A 448 1.11 -14.95 -16.23
C SER A 448 2.12 -14.15 -17.02
N ALA A 449 1.63 -13.42 -17.99
CA ALA A 449 2.40 -12.45 -18.75
C ALA A 449 1.58 -11.18 -18.89
N GLY A 450 2.23 -10.04 -18.83
CA GLY A 450 1.60 -8.74 -19.03
C GLY A 450 2.45 -7.83 -19.87
N TRP A 451 1.80 -6.89 -20.48
CA TRP A 451 2.38 -5.77 -21.20
C TRP A 451 1.54 -4.54 -20.94
N SER A 452 2.20 -3.45 -20.66
CA SER A 452 1.60 -2.16 -20.39
C SER A 452 2.28 -1.08 -21.21
N GLN A 453 1.50 -0.11 -21.67
CA GLN A 453 1.98 1.07 -22.35
C GLN A 453 1.31 2.31 -21.79
N PHE A 454 2.12 3.26 -21.37
CA PHE A 454 1.67 4.59 -20.98
C PHE A 454 1.97 5.58 -22.09
N ALA A 455 0.96 6.35 -22.51
CA ALA A 455 1.08 7.46 -23.43
C ALA A 455 0.88 8.77 -22.64
N ALA A 456 1.95 9.57 -22.56
CA ALA A 456 1.94 10.84 -21.87
C ALA A 456 1.16 11.90 -22.65
N GLU A 457 0.33 12.65 -21.94
CA GLU A 457 -0.45 13.76 -22.50
C GLU A 457 0.18 15.12 -22.15
N ARG A 458 -0.57 16.18 -22.30
CA ARG A 458 -0.09 17.56 -22.38
C ARG A 458 0.67 18.03 -21.14
N LEU A 459 0.25 17.66 -19.94
CA LEU A 459 0.93 18.10 -18.73
C LEU A 459 2.41 17.68 -18.73
N PHE A 460 2.73 16.52 -19.28
CA PHE A 460 4.11 16.08 -19.44
C PHE A 460 4.80 16.66 -20.67
N THR A 461 4.08 16.74 -21.79
CA THR A 461 4.68 17.09 -23.09
C THR A 461 4.90 18.58 -23.27
N GLU A 462 4.00 19.43 -22.77
CA GLU A 462 4.13 20.90 -22.85
C GLU A 462 5.27 21.43 -21.97
N GLN A 463 5.61 20.70 -20.91
CA GLN A 463 6.64 21.12 -19.95
C GLN A 463 8.03 20.58 -20.28
N ASN A 464 8.24 19.92 -21.41
CA ASN A 464 9.47 19.20 -21.72
C ASN A 464 9.91 18.23 -20.61
N LEU A 465 8.97 17.72 -19.83
CA LEU A 465 9.23 16.79 -18.73
C LEU A 465 9.44 15.36 -19.26
N VAL A 466 9.19 15.14 -20.54
CA VAL A 466 9.26 13.81 -21.16
C VAL A 466 10.28 13.86 -22.29
N VAL A 467 11.25 12.98 -22.25
CA VAL A 467 12.18 12.76 -23.34
C VAL A 467 11.58 11.83 -24.43
N GLY A 468 10.50 11.13 -24.12
CA GLY A 468 9.72 10.31 -25.04
C GLY A 468 8.22 10.34 -24.71
N PRO A 469 7.34 10.21 -25.71
CA PRO A 469 5.89 10.33 -25.52
C PRO A 469 5.24 9.08 -24.89
N SER A 470 6.00 8.01 -24.64
CA SER A 470 5.46 6.75 -24.12
C SER A 470 6.47 5.99 -23.30
N ALA A 471 5.97 5.24 -22.35
CA ALA A 471 6.73 4.25 -21.58
C ALA A 471 6.10 2.88 -21.75
N GLU A 472 6.89 1.82 -21.70
CA GLU A 472 6.43 0.44 -21.84
C GLU A 472 6.96 -0.41 -20.70
N TRP A 473 6.17 -1.39 -20.31
CA TRP A 473 6.55 -2.37 -19.31
C TRP A 473 6.00 -3.74 -19.69
N ALA A 474 6.76 -4.77 -19.42
CA ALA A 474 6.31 -6.14 -19.68
C ALA A 474 6.85 -7.08 -18.61
N TYR A 475 6.11 -8.15 -18.36
CA TYR A 475 6.57 -9.21 -17.46
C TYR A 475 6.13 -10.60 -17.89
N VAL A 476 6.88 -11.59 -17.41
CA VAL A 476 6.48 -13.01 -17.40
C VAL A 476 6.73 -13.55 -16.01
N GLN A 477 5.71 -14.19 -15.42
CA GLN A 477 5.76 -14.72 -14.07
C GLN A 477 5.31 -16.18 -14.01
N PHE A 478 6.05 -16.95 -13.23
CA PHE A 478 5.70 -18.31 -12.83
C PHE A 478 5.45 -18.32 -11.33
N ASP A 479 4.30 -18.82 -10.90
CA ASP A 479 3.91 -18.94 -9.49
C ASP A 479 3.53 -20.40 -9.22
N VAL A 480 4.37 -21.08 -8.43
CA VAL A 480 4.19 -22.49 -8.05
C VAL A 480 3.93 -22.55 -6.54
N LYS A 481 2.85 -23.22 -6.14
CA LYS A 481 2.46 -23.45 -4.74
C LYS A 481 2.42 -24.93 -4.42
N PHE A 482 2.83 -25.31 -3.24
CA PHE A 482 2.89 -26.71 -2.79
C PHE A 482 2.54 -26.85 -1.31
#